data_fa2af7a854709f79f54c4b34242dbf3b
#
_entry.id   fa2af7a854709f79f54c4b34242dbf3b
#
_cell.length_a   1.000
_cell.length_b   1.000
_cell.length_c   1.000
_cell.angle_alpha   90.00
_cell.angle_beta   90.00
_cell.angle_gamma   90.00
#
_symmetry.space_group_name_H-M   'P 1'
#
loop_
_entity.id
_entity.type
_entity.pdbx_description
1 polymer ?
#
loop_
_entity_poly.entity_id
_entity_poly.type
_entity_poly.pdbx_seq_one_letter_code
_entity_poly.pdbx_strand_id
1 'polypeptide(L)'
;MFNYKIIYIVFTFIILSCSDVKIVPEYEKFTAEIGELNYRILYPKNFDESKNYPLTLFLHGIGERGNDNELQLKYIDKVFLNTKNYNDFTSLVIFPQAPLNDNWSSRILIDNEIRQVFPKDAKPTNSLQLVIKLMDSMVREDFVDNKRVHLSGLSNGAMGSFELLKNRPKMFASAVLICGGGDPKWAKDFAKTTPVWVAHGAKDIDVHPLFSIKMVESIIIEGGSPKFTLYEDVYHDSWNNVFEDPVYLKWLFSHTKN
;
A
#
# COMPACT_ATOMS: atom_id res chain seq x y z
N MET A 1 22.41 73.64 -25.13
CA MET A 1 22.73 72.24 -25.41
C MET A 1 22.43 71.46 -24.19
N PHE A 2 21.28 70.77 -24.15
CA PHE A 2 20.89 69.89 -23.02
C PHE A 2 21.23 68.43 -23.38
N ASN A 3 22.17 67.84 -22.63
CA ASN A 3 22.55 66.43 -22.74
C ASN A 3 21.57 65.58 -21.95
N TYR A 4 20.66 64.85 -22.63
CA TYR A 4 19.86 63.83 -22.02
C TYR A 4 20.70 62.53 -21.93
N LYS A 5 21.02 62.05 -20.69
CA LYS A 5 21.53 60.72 -20.46
C LYS A 5 20.36 59.76 -20.44
N ILE A 6 20.30 58.85 -21.42
CA ILE A 6 19.36 57.75 -21.45
C ILE A 6 19.87 56.67 -20.49
N ILE A 7 19.13 56.42 -19.42
CA ILE A 7 19.41 55.34 -18.48
C ILE A 7 18.67 54.12 -19.00
N TYR A 8 19.40 53.10 -19.46
CA TYR A 8 18.86 51.80 -19.79
C TYR A 8 18.69 51.01 -18.48
N ILE A 9 17.43 50.77 -18.06
CA ILE A 9 17.10 49.84 -16.98
C ILE A 9 17.04 48.45 -17.61
N VAL A 10 18.07 47.65 -17.36
CA VAL A 10 18.07 46.23 -17.74
C VAL A 10 17.24 45.50 -16.71
N PHE A 11 16.03 45.11 -17.06
CA PHE A 11 15.23 44.18 -16.28
C PHE A 11 15.83 42.78 -16.45
N THR A 12 16.60 42.33 -15.47
CA THR A 12 17.02 40.92 -15.37
C THR A 12 15.83 40.12 -14.89
N PHE A 13 15.16 39.44 -15.81
CA PHE A 13 14.19 38.38 -15.42
C PHE A 13 14.95 37.24 -14.75
N ILE A 14 14.89 37.18 -13.43
CA ILE A 14 15.28 35.99 -12.70
C ILE A 14 14.18 34.96 -12.96
N ILE A 15 14.42 34.01 -13.88
CA ILE A 15 13.61 32.79 -14.02
C ILE A 15 13.94 31.98 -12.79
N LEU A 16 13.08 32.05 -11.75
CA LEU A 16 13.08 31.02 -10.71
C LEU A 16 12.71 29.71 -11.40
N SER A 17 13.71 28.90 -11.66
CA SER A 17 13.51 27.49 -11.98
C SER A 17 12.85 26.88 -10.76
N CYS A 18 11.58 26.54 -10.88
CA CYS A 18 10.90 25.69 -9.92
C CYS A 18 11.54 24.30 -10.07
N SER A 19 12.61 24.06 -9.31
CA SER A 19 13.14 22.70 -9.18
C SER A 19 12.04 21.86 -8.53
N ASP A 20 11.54 20.86 -9.23
CA ASP A 20 10.62 19.88 -8.66
C ASP A 20 11.24 19.33 -7.39
N VAL A 21 10.63 19.64 -6.25
CA VAL A 21 11.08 19.11 -4.96
C VAL A 21 10.86 17.60 -5.00
N LYS A 22 11.94 16.84 -4.98
CA LYS A 22 11.88 15.38 -4.95
C LYS A 22 11.22 14.96 -3.63
N ILE A 23 10.08 14.30 -3.72
CA ILE A 23 9.38 13.72 -2.58
C ILE A 23 10.10 12.43 -2.21
N VAL A 24 10.66 12.36 -1.00
CA VAL A 24 11.45 11.20 -0.54
C VAL A 24 10.90 10.75 0.80
N PRO A 25 10.42 9.49 0.91
CA PRO A 25 10.04 8.91 2.20
C PRO A 25 11.26 8.77 3.12
N GLU A 26 11.05 9.02 4.41
CA GLU A 26 12.10 8.89 5.41
C GLU A 26 12.45 7.42 5.69
N TYR A 27 13.70 7.18 6.03
CA TYR A 27 14.22 5.87 6.40
C TYR A 27 13.96 5.63 7.89
N GLU A 28 13.30 4.50 8.21
CA GLU A 28 12.96 4.13 9.58
C GLU A 28 13.23 2.65 9.85
N LYS A 29 13.36 2.30 11.12
CA LYS A 29 13.48 0.94 11.60
C LYS A 29 12.58 0.71 12.80
N PHE A 30 11.73 -0.31 12.72
CA PHE A 30 10.93 -0.77 13.84
C PHE A 30 11.61 -1.96 14.52
N THR A 31 11.74 -1.90 15.84
CA THR A 31 12.33 -2.96 16.65
C THR A 31 11.30 -3.50 17.64
N ALA A 32 11.17 -4.80 17.70
CA ALA A 32 10.35 -5.52 18.67
C ALA A 32 11.11 -6.75 19.19
N GLU A 33 10.55 -7.43 20.20
CA GLU A 33 11.15 -8.63 20.79
C GLU A 33 11.37 -9.79 19.79
N ILE A 34 10.66 -9.78 18.65
CA ILE A 34 10.75 -10.79 17.61
C ILE A 34 11.70 -10.43 16.46
N GLY A 35 12.32 -9.24 16.50
CA GLY A 35 13.26 -8.78 15.47
C GLY A 35 13.08 -7.34 15.05
N GLU A 36 13.67 -7.01 13.91
CA GLU A 36 13.67 -5.68 13.33
C GLU A 36 12.99 -5.69 11.96
N LEU A 37 12.37 -4.56 11.58
CA LEU A 37 11.73 -4.34 10.29
C LEU A 37 12.17 -2.98 9.76
N ASN A 38 12.84 -2.97 8.63
CA ASN A 38 13.12 -1.73 7.91
C ASN A 38 11.84 -1.26 7.20
N TYR A 39 11.58 0.04 7.24
CA TYR A 39 10.48 0.62 6.49
C TYR A 39 10.80 2.05 6.06
N ARG A 40 10.08 2.53 5.07
CA ARG A 40 10.04 3.95 4.71
C ARG A 40 8.71 4.54 5.18
N ILE A 41 8.75 5.78 5.63
CA ILE A 41 7.56 6.55 5.96
C ILE A 41 7.51 7.82 5.12
N LEU A 42 6.38 8.06 4.47
CA LEU A 42 6.07 9.31 3.79
C LEU A 42 5.17 10.13 4.70
N TYR A 43 5.68 11.27 5.14
CA TYR A 43 4.88 12.25 5.85
C TYR A 43 4.09 13.13 4.88
N PRO A 44 2.89 13.59 5.25
CA PRO A 44 2.16 14.57 4.47
C PRO A 44 2.92 15.90 4.38
N LYS A 45 2.66 16.66 3.31
CA LYS A 45 3.24 18.00 3.16
C LYS A 45 2.88 18.90 4.33
N ASN A 46 3.89 19.57 4.89
CA ASN A 46 3.75 20.41 6.10
C ASN A 46 3.17 19.61 7.27
N PHE A 47 3.71 18.42 7.50
CA PHE A 47 3.34 17.58 8.64
C PHE A 47 3.41 18.36 9.95
N ASP A 48 2.38 18.20 10.76
CA ASP A 48 2.20 18.88 12.03
C ASP A 48 1.59 17.88 13.03
N GLU A 49 2.36 17.48 14.02
CA GLU A 49 1.97 16.46 15.01
C GLU A 49 0.70 16.80 15.80
N SER A 50 0.30 18.08 15.79
CA SER A 50 -0.95 18.51 16.43
C SER A 50 -2.22 18.20 15.62
N LYS A 51 -2.07 17.67 14.39
CA LYS A 51 -3.15 17.33 13.46
C LYS A 51 -3.27 15.82 13.29
N ASN A 52 -4.46 15.37 12.90
CA ASN A 52 -4.72 13.95 12.64
C ASN A 52 -4.73 13.67 11.13
N TYR A 53 -3.98 12.67 10.72
CA TYR A 53 -3.83 12.26 9.31
C TYR A 53 -4.28 10.82 9.08
N PRO A 54 -4.84 10.50 7.91
CA PRO A 54 -4.99 9.12 7.48
C PRO A 54 -3.63 8.39 7.51
N LEU A 55 -3.67 7.09 7.76
CA LEU A 55 -2.51 6.22 7.71
C LEU A 55 -2.72 5.16 6.63
N THR A 56 -1.74 4.99 5.75
CA THR A 56 -1.77 3.97 4.70
C THR A 56 -0.60 3.01 4.89
N LEU A 57 -0.88 1.71 4.88
CA LEU A 57 0.13 0.66 4.79
C LEU A 57 0.16 0.13 3.36
N PHE A 58 1.35 0.03 2.77
CA PHE A 58 1.56 -0.60 1.48
C PHE A 58 2.54 -1.78 1.59
N LEU A 59 2.11 -2.98 1.17
CA LEU A 59 2.92 -4.19 1.17
C LEU A 59 3.37 -4.54 -0.27
N HIS A 60 4.67 -4.61 -0.49
CA HIS A 60 5.31 -4.91 -1.77
C HIS A 60 5.20 -6.40 -2.17
N GLY A 61 5.53 -6.72 -3.41
CA GLY A 61 5.58 -8.09 -3.93
C GLY A 61 6.83 -8.87 -3.47
N ILE A 62 6.92 -10.13 -3.89
CA ILE A 62 8.04 -11.01 -3.50
C ILE A 62 9.39 -10.54 -4.05
N GLY A 63 9.38 -9.81 -5.18
CA GLY A 63 10.58 -9.33 -5.86
C GLY A 63 11.25 -8.12 -5.20
N GLU A 64 10.55 -7.41 -4.34
CA GLU A 64 11.03 -6.19 -3.68
C GLU A 64 11.55 -6.44 -2.26
N ARG A 65 11.72 -7.73 -1.89
CA ARG A 65 12.38 -8.13 -0.64
C ARG A 65 13.86 -7.72 -0.65
N GLY A 66 14.35 -7.40 0.51
CA GLY A 66 15.74 -6.99 0.68
C GLY A 66 16.02 -6.44 2.07
N ASN A 67 17.14 -5.73 2.16
CA ASN A 67 17.54 -5.00 3.36
C ASN A 67 18.11 -3.62 3.02
N ASP A 68 17.93 -3.18 1.77
CA ASP A 68 18.36 -1.88 1.26
C ASP A 68 17.39 -0.76 1.64
N ASN A 69 16.17 -1.11 2.04
CA ASN A 69 15.07 -0.19 2.33
C ASN A 69 14.75 0.77 1.16
N GLU A 70 14.93 0.31 -0.09
CA GLU A 70 14.70 1.06 -1.32
C GLU A 70 13.80 0.30 -2.31
N LEU A 71 14.02 -1.02 -2.50
CA LEU A 71 13.31 -1.81 -3.51
C LEU A 71 11.80 -1.83 -3.32
N GLN A 72 11.30 -1.75 -2.08
CA GLN A 72 9.86 -1.70 -1.81
C GLN A 72 9.16 -0.48 -2.39
N LEU A 73 9.90 0.57 -2.77
CA LEU A 73 9.36 1.77 -3.40
C LEU A 73 9.18 1.66 -4.92
N LYS A 74 9.73 0.61 -5.56
CA LYS A 74 9.88 0.47 -7.01
C LYS A 74 8.61 0.74 -7.83
N TYR A 75 7.45 0.31 -7.36
CA TYR A 75 6.19 0.43 -8.11
C TYR A 75 5.27 1.54 -7.61
N ILE A 76 5.55 2.06 -6.42
CA ILE A 76 4.67 3.03 -5.75
C ILE A 76 5.12 4.47 -5.94
N ASP A 77 6.30 4.71 -6.49
CA ASP A 77 6.83 6.04 -6.76
C ASP A 77 5.88 6.85 -7.65
N LYS A 78 5.33 6.22 -8.68
CA LYS A 78 4.35 6.84 -9.60
C LYS A 78 3.02 7.22 -8.92
N VAL A 79 2.72 6.61 -7.78
CA VAL A 79 1.46 6.80 -7.07
C VAL A 79 1.63 7.80 -5.93
N PHE A 80 2.36 7.42 -4.89
CA PHE A 80 2.47 8.21 -3.66
C PHE A 80 3.53 9.31 -3.72
N LEU A 81 4.57 9.13 -4.54
CA LEU A 81 5.65 10.12 -4.71
C LEU A 81 5.41 11.06 -5.90
N ASN A 82 4.29 10.91 -6.61
CA ASN A 82 3.87 11.85 -7.63
C ASN A 82 3.37 13.14 -6.97
N THR A 83 3.90 14.28 -7.38
CA THR A 83 3.62 15.60 -6.80
C THR A 83 2.14 15.92 -6.72
N LYS A 84 1.35 15.57 -7.76
CA LYS A 84 -0.09 15.81 -7.76
C LYS A 84 -0.78 14.98 -6.67
N ASN A 85 -0.54 13.67 -6.64
CA ASN A 85 -1.16 12.78 -5.67
C ASN A 85 -0.74 13.12 -4.23
N TYR A 86 0.54 13.45 -4.01
CA TYR A 86 1.06 13.88 -2.71
C TYR A 86 0.36 15.15 -2.18
N ASN A 87 -0.02 16.07 -3.07
CA ASN A 87 -0.77 17.26 -2.67
C ASN A 87 -2.28 17.00 -2.48
N ASP A 88 -2.86 16.10 -3.30
CA ASP A 88 -4.31 15.84 -3.31
C ASP A 88 -4.73 14.84 -2.22
N PHE A 89 -3.86 13.89 -1.83
CA PHE A 89 -4.14 12.82 -0.88
C PHE A 89 -3.19 12.89 0.33
N THR A 90 -3.55 13.72 1.28
CA THR A 90 -2.77 13.92 2.51
C THR A 90 -2.87 12.72 3.43
N SER A 91 -1.82 11.91 3.52
CA SER A 91 -1.75 10.70 4.36
C SER A 91 -0.31 10.43 4.80
N LEU A 92 -0.15 9.85 5.99
CA LEU A 92 1.05 9.10 6.32
C LEU A 92 1.06 7.80 5.52
N VAL A 93 2.19 7.43 4.90
CA VAL A 93 2.26 6.16 4.16
C VAL A 93 3.48 5.37 4.62
N ILE A 94 3.26 4.13 5.04
CA ILE A 94 4.29 3.20 5.51
C ILE A 94 4.56 2.16 4.45
N PHE A 95 5.84 1.97 4.13
CA PHE A 95 6.35 1.02 3.15
C PHE A 95 7.39 0.12 3.84
N PRO A 96 6.99 -0.95 4.51
CA PRO A 96 7.95 -1.89 5.09
C PRO A 96 8.61 -2.74 4.02
N GLN A 97 9.82 -3.25 4.32
CA GLN A 97 10.54 -4.18 3.47
C GLN A 97 10.74 -5.52 4.18
N ALA A 98 10.22 -6.61 3.60
CA ALA A 98 10.52 -7.95 4.05
C ALA A 98 11.94 -8.35 3.65
N PRO A 99 12.71 -9.04 4.50
CA PRO A 99 14.03 -9.53 4.15
C PRO A 99 13.97 -10.67 3.14
N LEU A 100 15.08 -10.98 2.46
CA LEU A 100 15.15 -12.03 1.43
C LEU A 100 14.76 -13.42 1.93
N ASN A 101 14.99 -13.72 3.21
CA ASN A 101 14.72 -15.01 3.83
C ASN A 101 13.31 -15.11 4.46
N ASP A 102 12.46 -14.09 4.29
CA ASP A 102 11.07 -14.07 4.78
C ASP A 102 10.16 -13.40 3.75
N ASN A 103 8.87 -13.33 4.02
CA ASN A 103 7.86 -12.74 3.16
C ASN A 103 6.61 -12.35 3.96
N TRP A 104 5.57 -11.81 3.29
CA TRP A 104 4.36 -11.32 3.97
C TRP A 104 3.30 -12.38 4.27
N SER A 105 3.41 -13.59 3.71
CA SER A 105 2.29 -14.54 3.75
C SER A 105 2.71 -15.91 4.25
N SER A 106 1.91 -16.51 5.09
CA SER A 106 2.06 -17.89 5.59
C SER A 106 1.76 -18.97 4.55
N ARG A 107 1.53 -18.60 3.29
CA ARG A 107 1.22 -19.53 2.20
C ARG A 107 2.32 -20.59 2.00
N ILE A 108 1.91 -21.79 1.64
CA ILE A 108 2.79 -22.85 1.16
C ILE A 108 2.43 -23.13 -0.30
N LEU A 109 3.46 -23.18 -1.17
CA LEU A 109 3.30 -23.62 -2.55
C LEU A 109 3.29 -25.17 -2.58
N ILE A 110 2.29 -25.73 -3.25
CA ILE A 110 2.20 -27.18 -3.50
C ILE A 110 2.14 -27.36 -5.02
N ASP A 111 3.01 -28.19 -5.56
CA ASP A 111 3.04 -28.60 -6.94
C ASP A 111 2.97 -27.42 -7.95
N ASN A 112 4.11 -26.86 -8.30
CA ASN A 112 4.30 -25.90 -9.39
C ASN A 112 3.25 -24.76 -9.42
N GLU A 113 3.09 -24.05 -8.30
CA GLU A 113 2.42 -22.74 -8.18
C GLU A 113 0.89 -22.70 -8.40
N ILE A 114 0.28 -23.70 -9.02
CA ILE A 114 -1.18 -23.75 -9.25
C ILE A 114 -1.97 -24.04 -7.95
N ARG A 115 -1.32 -24.60 -6.94
CA ARG A 115 -1.92 -24.90 -5.64
C ARG A 115 -1.19 -24.16 -4.53
N GLN A 116 -1.79 -23.10 -4.08
CA GLN A 116 -1.36 -22.42 -2.86
C GLN A 116 -2.26 -22.89 -1.71
N VAL A 117 -1.65 -23.24 -0.60
CA VAL A 117 -2.37 -23.59 0.61
C VAL A 117 -1.98 -22.63 1.71
N PHE A 118 -2.98 -22.11 2.38
CA PHE A 118 -2.82 -21.39 3.64
C PHE A 118 -3.10 -22.36 4.77
N PRO A 119 -2.08 -22.80 5.53
CA PRO A 119 -2.29 -23.76 6.60
C PRO A 119 -3.27 -23.22 7.64
N LYS A 120 -4.24 -24.05 8.05
CA LYS A 120 -5.36 -23.64 8.93
C LYS A 120 -4.91 -22.94 10.22
N ASP A 121 -3.80 -23.42 10.79
CA ASP A 121 -3.26 -22.94 12.06
C ASP A 121 -1.92 -22.22 11.88
N ALA A 122 -1.59 -21.79 10.63
CA ALA A 122 -0.37 -21.05 10.38
C ALA A 122 -0.41 -19.72 11.12
N LYS A 123 0.68 -19.43 11.81
CA LYS A 123 0.95 -18.10 12.34
C LYS A 123 1.43 -17.21 11.20
N PRO A 124 1.17 -15.91 11.24
CA PRO A 124 1.80 -14.97 10.31
C PRO A 124 3.31 -15.14 10.31
N THR A 125 3.94 -14.91 9.17
CA THR A 125 5.40 -14.87 9.05
C THR A 125 6.00 -13.87 10.04
N ASN A 126 7.29 -13.96 10.30
CA ASN A 126 7.94 -13.02 11.22
C ASN A 126 7.82 -11.58 10.73
N SER A 127 8.02 -11.36 9.44
CA SER A 127 7.84 -10.05 8.80
C SER A 127 6.42 -9.51 8.95
N LEU A 128 5.39 -10.33 8.74
CA LEU A 128 4.00 -9.88 8.92
C LEU A 128 3.67 -9.63 10.39
N GLN A 129 4.22 -10.40 11.33
CA GLN A 129 4.07 -10.12 12.77
C GLN A 129 4.69 -8.77 13.15
N LEU A 130 5.85 -8.44 12.60
CA LEU A 130 6.49 -7.12 12.80
C LEU A 130 5.65 -5.99 12.22
N VAL A 131 5.08 -6.17 11.02
CA VAL A 131 4.11 -5.21 10.44
C VAL A 131 2.89 -5.03 11.34
N ILE A 132 2.32 -6.12 11.87
CA ILE A 132 1.19 -6.04 12.81
C ILE A 132 1.56 -5.19 14.03
N LYS A 133 2.72 -5.43 14.63
CA LYS A 133 3.19 -4.67 15.81
C LYS A 133 3.47 -3.20 15.48
N LEU A 134 4.09 -2.93 14.33
CA LEU A 134 4.30 -1.57 13.84
C LEU A 134 2.97 -0.84 13.67
N MET A 135 2.00 -1.44 13.00
CA MET A 135 0.68 -0.83 12.79
C MET A 135 -0.09 -0.66 14.10
N ASP A 136 -0.01 -1.62 15.03
CA ASP A 136 -0.60 -1.52 16.37
C ASP A 136 0.03 -0.37 17.18
N SER A 137 1.29 -0.01 16.92
CA SER A 137 1.95 1.16 17.50
C SER A 137 1.47 2.45 16.83
N MET A 138 1.54 2.50 15.49
CA MET A 138 1.21 3.71 14.72
C MET A 138 -0.22 4.20 14.93
N VAL A 139 -1.19 3.30 15.06
CA VAL A 139 -2.60 3.70 15.29
C VAL A 139 -2.85 4.30 16.68
N ARG A 140 -1.86 4.29 17.56
CA ARG A 140 -1.93 4.94 18.89
C ARG A 140 -1.31 6.33 18.93
N GLU A 141 -0.60 6.71 17.86
CA GLU A 141 -0.01 8.05 17.77
C GLU A 141 -1.13 9.10 17.63
N ASP A 142 -1.02 10.18 18.37
CA ASP A 142 -2.03 11.24 18.42
C ASP A 142 -2.26 11.91 17.05
N PHE A 143 -1.23 11.91 16.18
CA PHE A 143 -1.33 12.45 14.83
C PHE A 143 -1.95 11.46 13.81
N VAL A 144 -2.34 10.25 14.20
CA VAL A 144 -2.98 9.27 13.32
C VAL A 144 -4.49 9.28 13.52
N ASP A 145 -5.24 9.52 12.45
CA ASP A 145 -6.67 9.28 12.43
C ASP A 145 -6.95 7.78 12.31
N ASN A 146 -7.16 7.14 13.44
CA ASN A 146 -7.39 5.70 13.51
C ASN A 146 -8.68 5.24 12.83
N LYS A 147 -9.58 6.16 12.44
CA LYS A 147 -10.75 5.86 11.62
C LYS A 147 -10.44 5.81 10.12
N ARG A 148 -9.32 6.36 9.70
CA ARG A 148 -8.88 6.41 8.30
C ARG A 148 -7.54 5.70 8.11
N VAL A 149 -7.49 4.42 8.49
CA VAL A 149 -6.34 3.54 8.27
C VAL A 149 -6.61 2.69 7.03
N HIS A 150 -5.74 2.78 6.03
CA HIS A 150 -5.93 2.14 4.73
C HIS A 150 -4.84 1.11 4.45
N LEU A 151 -5.18 0.12 3.64
CA LEU A 151 -4.26 -0.97 3.28
C LEU A 151 -4.19 -1.11 1.77
N SER A 152 -3.00 -1.29 1.24
CA SER A 152 -2.82 -1.72 -0.14
C SER A 152 -1.65 -2.71 -0.24
N GLY A 153 -1.69 -3.58 -1.23
CA GLY A 153 -0.61 -4.53 -1.46
C GLY A 153 -0.74 -5.22 -2.81
N LEU A 154 0.40 -5.66 -3.34
CA LEU A 154 0.46 -6.37 -4.61
C LEU A 154 1.10 -7.75 -4.45
N SER A 155 0.62 -8.75 -5.22
CA SER A 155 1.20 -10.11 -5.27
C SER A 155 1.33 -10.72 -3.86
N ASN A 156 2.53 -11.05 -3.41
CA ASN A 156 2.79 -11.52 -2.04
C ASN A 156 2.33 -10.49 -0.99
N GLY A 157 2.45 -9.20 -1.26
CA GLY A 157 1.92 -8.15 -0.40
C GLY A 157 0.39 -8.15 -0.29
N ALA A 158 -0.33 -8.47 -1.37
CA ALA A 158 -1.78 -8.64 -1.32
C ALA A 158 -2.16 -9.89 -0.51
N MET A 159 -1.37 -10.98 -0.60
CA MET A 159 -1.58 -12.18 0.22
C MET A 159 -1.38 -11.88 1.71
N GLY A 160 -0.29 -11.20 2.07
CA GLY A 160 -0.07 -10.73 3.43
C GLY A 160 -1.15 -9.77 3.91
N SER A 161 -1.69 -8.95 3.01
CA SER A 161 -2.79 -8.03 3.33
C SER A 161 -4.08 -8.77 3.66
N PHE A 162 -4.45 -9.83 2.96
CA PHE A 162 -5.59 -10.67 3.35
C PHE A 162 -5.37 -11.32 4.71
N GLU A 163 -4.15 -11.79 4.99
CA GLU A 163 -3.81 -12.36 6.29
C GLU A 163 -3.82 -11.29 7.40
N LEU A 164 -3.42 -10.05 7.09
CA LEU A 164 -3.48 -8.92 7.99
C LEU A 164 -4.94 -8.52 8.31
N LEU A 165 -5.83 -8.51 7.31
CA LEU A 165 -7.27 -8.28 7.52
C LEU A 165 -7.88 -9.31 8.47
N LYS A 166 -7.52 -10.60 8.35
CA LYS A 166 -7.92 -11.65 9.28
C LYS A 166 -7.43 -11.37 10.71
N ASN A 167 -6.16 -10.96 10.85
CA ASN A 167 -5.54 -10.77 12.17
C ASN A 167 -5.93 -9.42 12.84
N ARG A 168 -6.37 -8.44 12.05
CA ARG A 168 -6.78 -7.10 12.51
C ARG A 168 -8.06 -6.63 11.80
N PRO A 169 -9.18 -7.36 11.96
CA PRO A 169 -10.40 -7.17 11.14
C PRO A 169 -11.09 -5.81 11.32
N LYS A 170 -10.73 -5.04 12.35
CA LYS A 170 -11.29 -3.71 12.63
C LYS A 170 -10.27 -2.59 12.46
N MET A 171 -9.07 -2.90 11.98
CA MET A 171 -8.02 -1.89 11.85
C MET A 171 -8.24 -0.99 10.64
N PHE A 172 -8.64 -1.55 9.49
CA PHE A 172 -8.63 -0.85 8.22
C PHE A 172 -10.00 -0.32 7.82
N ALA A 173 -10.03 0.91 7.32
CA ALA A 173 -11.20 1.56 6.72
C ALA A 173 -11.44 1.07 5.28
N SER A 174 -10.38 0.67 4.58
CA SER A 174 -10.43 0.09 3.23
C SER A 174 -9.18 -0.69 2.91
N ALA A 175 -9.27 -1.59 1.91
CA ALA A 175 -8.12 -2.33 1.38
C ALA A 175 -8.19 -2.46 -0.14
N VAL A 176 -7.04 -2.23 -0.85
CA VAL A 176 -6.88 -2.50 -2.28
C VAL A 176 -5.82 -3.58 -2.47
N LEU A 177 -6.24 -4.75 -2.96
CA LEU A 177 -5.44 -5.98 -2.99
C LEU A 177 -5.30 -6.47 -4.44
N ILE A 178 -4.05 -6.46 -4.95
CA ILE A 178 -3.75 -6.60 -6.37
C ILE A 178 -3.01 -7.92 -6.63
N CYS A 179 -3.49 -8.72 -7.59
CA CYS A 179 -2.92 -10.00 -8.05
C CYS A 179 -2.47 -10.93 -6.90
N GLY A 180 -3.29 -11.07 -5.87
CA GLY A 180 -3.02 -11.92 -4.71
C GLY A 180 -4.14 -12.89 -4.40
N GLY A 181 -4.16 -13.37 -3.16
CA GLY A 181 -5.21 -14.24 -2.65
C GLY A 181 -4.99 -14.58 -1.18
N GLY A 182 -5.89 -15.37 -0.61
CA GLY A 182 -5.85 -15.78 0.78
C GLY A 182 -6.64 -17.07 1.01
N ASP A 183 -6.74 -17.53 2.25
CA ASP A 183 -7.70 -18.55 2.59
C ASP A 183 -9.12 -17.93 2.56
N PRO A 184 -10.02 -18.45 1.70
CA PRO A 184 -11.41 -17.98 1.65
C PRO A 184 -12.11 -17.92 3.00
N LYS A 185 -11.75 -18.78 3.94
CA LYS A 185 -12.31 -18.81 5.30
C LYS A 185 -12.01 -17.55 6.12
N TRP A 186 -11.00 -16.78 5.74
CA TRP A 186 -10.66 -15.53 6.43
C TRP A 186 -11.68 -14.42 6.18
N ALA A 187 -12.45 -14.52 5.08
CA ALA A 187 -13.45 -13.50 4.73
C ALA A 187 -14.45 -13.23 5.86
N LYS A 188 -14.85 -14.27 6.64
CA LYS A 188 -15.77 -14.14 7.78
C LYS A 188 -15.32 -13.11 8.84
N ASP A 189 -14.01 -12.88 8.94
CA ASP A 189 -13.45 -12.03 9.98
C ASP A 189 -13.55 -10.54 9.60
N PHE A 190 -13.46 -10.19 8.29
CA PHE A 190 -13.37 -8.80 7.84
C PHE A 190 -14.42 -8.35 6.80
N ALA A 191 -15.13 -9.26 6.17
CA ALA A 191 -16.03 -8.94 5.05
C ALA A 191 -17.06 -7.84 5.35
N LYS A 192 -17.56 -7.79 6.60
CA LYS A 192 -18.55 -6.80 7.04
C LYS A 192 -17.95 -5.52 7.61
N THR A 193 -16.64 -5.50 7.84
CA THR A 193 -16.00 -4.37 8.53
C THR A 193 -15.09 -3.56 7.63
N THR A 194 -14.54 -4.18 6.58
CA THR A 194 -13.56 -3.53 5.70
C THR A 194 -14.00 -3.64 4.24
N PRO A 195 -14.36 -2.54 3.59
CA PRO A 195 -14.50 -2.49 2.14
C PRO A 195 -13.20 -2.92 1.45
N VAL A 196 -13.31 -3.85 0.49
CA VAL A 196 -12.15 -4.40 -0.22
C VAL A 196 -12.33 -4.20 -1.72
N TRP A 197 -11.29 -3.68 -2.38
CA TRP A 197 -11.16 -3.72 -3.82
C TRP A 197 -10.10 -4.75 -4.20
N VAL A 198 -10.50 -5.80 -4.90
CA VAL A 198 -9.62 -6.83 -5.44
C VAL A 198 -9.44 -6.59 -6.93
N ALA A 199 -8.19 -6.58 -7.41
CA ALA A 199 -7.85 -6.44 -8.82
C ALA A 199 -6.91 -7.56 -9.27
N HIS A 200 -7.06 -8.09 -10.50
CA HIS A 200 -6.22 -9.16 -11.02
C HIS A 200 -6.14 -9.15 -12.54
N GLY A 201 -5.05 -9.64 -13.10
CA GLY A 201 -4.94 -9.92 -14.55
C GLY A 201 -5.52 -11.30 -14.89
N ALA A 202 -6.37 -11.37 -15.90
CA ALA A 202 -7.03 -12.63 -16.29
C ALA A 202 -6.04 -13.68 -16.87
N LYS A 203 -4.88 -13.21 -17.37
CA LYS A 203 -3.81 -14.06 -17.94
C LYS A 203 -2.63 -14.25 -16.97
N ASP A 204 -2.82 -13.96 -15.67
CA ASP A 204 -1.78 -14.14 -14.67
C ASP A 204 -1.41 -15.62 -14.51
N ILE A 205 -0.16 -15.95 -14.82
CA ILE A 205 0.41 -17.31 -14.71
C ILE A 205 1.29 -17.48 -13.46
N ASP A 206 1.67 -16.39 -12.78
CA ASP A 206 2.48 -16.42 -11.56
C ASP A 206 1.61 -16.62 -10.31
N VAL A 207 0.48 -15.90 -10.27
CA VAL A 207 -0.57 -16.07 -9.27
C VAL A 207 -1.90 -16.24 -9.97
N HIS A 208 -2.40 -17.46 -10.01
CA HIS A 208 -3.61 -17.74 -10.78
C HIS A 208 -4.82 -16.91 -10.30
N PRO A 209 -5.59 -16.25 -11.19
CA PRO A 209 -6.66 -15.30 -10.82
C PRO A 209 -7.78 -15.94 -9.99
N LEU A 210 -7.94 -17.26 -10.03
CA LEU A 210 -8.88 -17.98 -9.17
C LEU A 210 -8.63 -17.74 -7.65
N PHE A 211 -7.43 -17.37 -7.23
CA PHE A 211 -7.18 -17.04 -5.83
C PHE A 211 -7.90 -15.76 -5.42
N SER A 212 -7.85 -14.73 -6.24
CA SER A 212 -8.64 -13.50 -6.05
C SER A 212 -10.14 -13.75 -6.18
N ILE A 213 -10.56 -14.52 -7.19
CA ILE A 213 -11.98 -14.84 -7.43
C ILE A 213 -12.59 -15.55 -6.23
N LYS A 214 -11.90 -16.55 -5.64
CA LYS A 214 -12.36 -17.25 -4.45
C LYS A 214 -12.45 -16.35 -3.22
N MET A 215 -11.55 -15.39 -3.07
CA MET A 215 -11.63 -14.40 -1.99
C MET A 215 -12.85 -13.49 -2.18
N VAL A 216 -13.08 -12.99 -3.40
CA VAL A 216 -14.24 -12.16 -3.74
C VAL A 216 -15.55 -12.93 -3.48
N GLU A 217 -15.65 -14.16 -3.95
CA GLU A 217 -16.80 -15.04 -3.69
C GLU A 217 -17.06 -15.18 -2.19
N SER A 218 -16.03 -15.48 -1.41
CA SER A 218 -16.18 -15.65 0.04
C SER A 218 -16.54 -14.35 0.75
N ILE A 219 -15.99 -13.22 0.34
CA ILE A 219 -16.37 -11.91 0.90
C ILE A 219 -17.86 -11.65 0.65
N ILE A 220 -18.39 -11.99 -0.53
CA ILE A 220 -19.82 -11.86 -0.85
C ILE A 220 -20.66 -12.80 -0.01
N ILE A 221 -20.27 -14.08 0.12
CA ILE A 221 -20.96 -15.08 0.94
C ILE A 221 -21.04 -14.62 2.40
N GLU A 222 -19.97 -14.01 2.93
CA GLU A 222 -19.94 -13.50 4.30
C GLU A 222 -20.64 -12.13 4.46
N GLY A 223 -21.30 -11.64 3.41
CA GLY A 223 -22.14 -10.43 3.42
C GLY A 223 -21.39 -9.13 3.21
N GLY A 224 -20.16 -9.18 2.69
CA GLY A 224 -19.42 -8.01 2.22
C GLY A 224 -19.81 -7.62 0.78
N SER A 225 -19.39 -6.43 0.35
CA SER A 225 -19.64 -5.91 -1.00
C SER A 225 -18.31 -5.47 -1.65
N PRO A 226 -17.47 -6.42 -2.09
CA PRO A 226 -16.15 -6.09 -2.64
C PRO A 226 -16.28 -5.45 -4.02
N LYS A 227 -15.41 -4.47 -4.32
CA LYS A 227 -15.15 -4.08 -5.71
C LYS A 227 -14.22 -5.12 -6.31
N PHE A 228 -14.53 -5.64 -7.50
CA PHE A 228 -13.67 -6.57 -8.22
C PHE A 228 -13.39 -6.09 -9.63
N THR A 229 -12.11 -6.09 -10.03
CA THR A 229 -11.65 -5.75 -11.38
C THR A 229 -10.79 -6.88 -11.91
N LEU A 230 -11.24 -7.55 -12.98
CA LEU A 230 -10.46 -8.54 -13.70
C LEU A 230 -10.09 -7.97 -15.07
N TYR A 231 -8.79 -7.73 -15.30
CA TYR A 231 -8.28 -7.17 -16.54
C TYR A 231 -8.05 -8.28 -17.58
N GLU A 232 -8.77 -8.24 -18.69
CA GLU A 232 -8.89 -9.32 -19.68
C GLU A 232 -7.55 -9.80 -20.26
N ASP A 233 -6.70 -8.87 -20.69
CA ASP A 233 -5.44 -9.20 -21.40
C ASP A 233 -4.18 -8.94 -20.56
N VAL A 234 -4.32 -8.89 -19.23
CA VAL A 234 -3.23 -8.55 -18.30
C VAL A 234 -2.70 -9.81 -17.61
N TYR A 235 -1.39 -9.91 -17.52
CA TYR A 235 -0.66 -10.94 -16.78
C TYR A 235 -0.49 -10.56 -15.29
N HIS A 236 0.64 -10.96 -14.67
CA HIS A 236 0.86 -10.74 -13.25
C HIS A 236 1.00 -9.25 -12.86
N ASP A 237 1.34 -8.40 -13.79
CA ASP A 237 1.64 -6.97 -13.57
C ASP A 237 0.42 -6.03 -13.52
N SER A 238 -0.76 -6.56 -13.16
CA SER A 238 -2.02 -5.81 -13.08
C SER A 238 -1.99 -4.61 -12.10
N TRP A 239 -0.97 -4.51 -11.24
CA TRP A 239 -0.75 -3.29 -10.44
C TRP A 239 -0.49 -2.04 -11.30
N ASN A 240 0.10 -2.19 -12.51
CA ASN A 240 0.26 -1.04 -13.41
C ASN A 240 -1.11 -0.45 -13.78
N ASN A 241 -2.07 -1.29 -14.14
CA ASN A 241 -3.43 -0.87 -14.45
C ASN A 241 -4.13 -0.19 -13.28
N VAL A 242 -3.97 -0.74 -12.05
CA VAL A 242 -4.57 -0.16 -10.84
C VAL A 242 -3.95 1.17 -10.50
N PHE A 243 -2.62 1.29 -10.57
CA PHE A 243 -1.90 2.51 -10.19
C PHE A 243 -2.10 3.65 -11.18
N GLU A 244 -2.38 3.34 -12.44
CA GLU A 244 -2.74 4.31 -13.49
C GLU A 244 -4.22 4.69 -13.45
N ASP A 245 -5.07 3.91 -12.77
CA ASP A 245 -6.50 4.20 -12.63
C ASP A 245 -6.70 5.43 -11.69
N PRO A 246 -7.26 6.54 -12.19
CA PRO A 246 -7.53 7.72 -11.38
C PRO A 246 -8.51 7.49 -10.24
N VAL A 247 -9.20 6.34 -10.24
CA VAL A 247 -10.11 5.93 -9.16
C VAL A 247 -9.35 5.32 -7.98
N TYR A 248 -8.12 4.81 -8.15
CA TYR A 248 -7.40 4.06 -7.12
C TYR A 248 -7.31 4.80 -5.77
N LEU A 249 -6.63 5.92 -5.73
CA LEU A 249 -6.47 6.69 -4.48
C LEU A 249 -7.79 7.28 -4.00
N LYS A 250 -8.64 7.74 -4.91
CA LYS A 250 -9.99 8.26 -4.56
C LYS A 250 -10.80 7.19 -3.84
N TRP A 251 -10.80 5.96 -4.35
CA TRP A 251 -11.51 4.86 -3.74
C TRP A 251 -10.88 4.47 -2.39
N LEU A 252 -9.56 4.35 -2.32
CA LEU A 252 -8.84 3.99 -1.11
C LEU A 252 -9.17 4.96 0.04
N PHE A 253 -9.12 6.28 -0.22
CA PHE A 253 -9.33 7.33 0.78
C PHE A 253 -10.79 7.74 0.99
N SER A 254 -11.75 7.21 0.21
CA SER A 254 -13.17 7.54 0.37
C SER A 254 -13.86 6.87 1.55
N HIS A 255 -13.18 5.96 2.23
CA HIS A 255 -13.74 5.16 3.30
C HIS A 255 -13.27 5.61 4.68
N THR A 256 -14.19 5.54 5.65
CA THR A 256 -13.93 5.81 7.07
C THR A 256 -14.62 4.75 7.90
N LYS A 257 -13.98 4.29 8.97
CA LYS A 257 -14.62 3.36 9.92
C LYS A 257 -15.68 4.08 10.75
N ASN A 258 -16.74 3.37 11.05
CA ASN A 258 -17.78 3.82 11.96
C ASN A 258 -17.28 3.97 13.40
#